data_691075be358dd474eb7a2700eb02f297
#
_entry.id   691075be358dd474eb7a2700eb02f297
#
_cell.length_a   1.000
_cell.length_b   1.000
_cell.length_c   1.000
_cell.angle_alpha   90.00
_cell.angle_beta   90.00
_cell.angle_gamma   90.00
#
_symmetry.space_group_name_H-M   'P 1'
#
loop_
_entity.id
_entity.type
_entity.pdbx_description
1 polymer ?
#
loop_
_entity_poly.entity_id
_entity_poly.type
_entity_poly.pdbx_seq_one_letter_code
_entity_poly.pdbx_strand_id
1 'polypeptide(L)'
;MKTGVRRNRRVATRTMVEKWAAQIAHRYFGIVGGEDCNYTCCSAHTTGDALYSFSTPIAVYGNGRFVYNAVKYSRTTSKLQTYVRCAIKATGIPFDVADESAVRKAM
;
A
#
# COMPACT_ATOMS: atom_id res chain seq x y z
N MET A 1 22.13 15.54 4.24
CA MET A 1 21.01 16.02 5.02
C MET A 1 19.68 15.58 4.42
N LYS A 2 18.83 15.02 5.20
CA LYS A 2 17.57 14.54 4.74
C LYS A 2 16.52 15.65 4.70
N THR A 3 15.85 15.83 3.61
CA THR A 3 14.85 16.89 3.48
C THR A 3 13.47 16.48 3.99
N GLY A 4 13.26 15.20 4.20
CA GLY A 4 11.93 14.69 4.56
C GLY A 4 11.01 14.43 3.38
N VAL A 5 11.44 14.76 2.18
CA VAL A 5 10.65 14.51 0.97
C VAL A 5 10.92 13.09 0.47
N ARG A 6 9.86 12.32 0.28
CA ARG A 6 9.98 10.97 -0.28
C ARG A 6 10.13 11.06 -1.80
N ARG A 7 10.88 10.13 -2.33
CA ARG A 7 11.00 10.01 -3.78
C ARG A 7 9.71 9.46 -4.36
N ASN A 8 9.40 9.89 -5.57
CA ASN A 8 8.32 9.32 -6.36
C ASN A 8 8.91 8.53 -7.51
N ARG A 9 8.49 7.28 -7.66
CA ARG A 9 8.97 6.41 -8.72
C ARG A 9 7.79 5.85 -9.50
N ARG A 10 7.90 5.92 -10.82
CA ARG A 10 6.90 5.32 -11.70
C ARG A 10 7.33 3.89 -12.01
N VAL A 11 6.46 2.94 -11.71
CA VAL A 11 6.73 1.51 -11.91
C VAL A 11 5.45 0.82 -12.38
N ALA A 12 5.56 -0.45 -12.79
CA ALA A 12 4.38 -1.23 -13.15
C ALA A 12 3.50 -1.45 -11.91
N THR A 13 2.21 -1.64 -12.13
CA THR A 13 1.23 -1.76 -11.04
C THR A 13 1.60 -2.83 -10.02
N ARG A 14 1.91 -4.03 -10.49
CA ARG A 14 2.27 -5.13 -9.60
C ARG A 14 3.55 -4.81 -8.82
N THR A 15 4.54 -4.25 -9.50
CA THR A 15 5.79 -3.85 -8.87
C THR A 15 5.55 -2.78 -7.79
N MET A 16 4.68 -1.81 -8.07
CA MET A 16 4.30 -0.77 -7.13
C MET A 16 3.76 -1.38 -5.83
N VAL A 17 2.82 -2.30 -5.97
CA VAL A 17 2.18 -2.94 -4.82
C VAL A 17 3.20 -3.74 -4.01
N GLU A 18 4.03 -4.53 -4.69
CA GLU A 18 5.03 -5.37 -4.03
C GLU A 18 6.07 -4.53 -3.29
N LYS A 19 6.56 -3.46 -3.92
CA LYS A 19 7.54 -2.59 -3.28
C LYS A 19 6.96 -1.82 -2.10
N TRP A 20 5.71 -1.35 -2.22
CA TRP A 20 5.02 -0.67 -1.13
C TRP A 20 4.89 -1.59 0.08
N ALA A 21 4.41 -2.81 -0.12
CA ALA A 21 4.25 -3.77 0.96
C ALA A 21 5.61 -4.16 1.56
N ALA A 22 6.63 -4.33 0.73
CA ALA A 22 7.96 -4.71 1.18
C ALA A 22 8.60 -3.65 2.07
N GLN A 23 8.46 -2.37 1.71
CA GLN A 23 9.05 -1.32 2.55
C GLN A 23 8.34 -1.20 3.91
N ILE A 24 7.04 -1.49 3.96
CA ILE A 24 6.31 -1.56 5.23
C ILE A 24 6.79 -2.77 6.05
N ALA A 25 6.94 -3.92 5.40
CA ALA A 25 7.42 -5.13 6.06
C ALA A 25 8.83 -4.94 6.64
N HIS A 26 9.70 -4.23 5.94
CA HIS A 26 11.04 -3.93 6.45
C HIS A 26 10.97 -3.17 7.77
N ARG A 27 10.11 -2.15 7.84
CA ARG A 27 9.94 -1.39 9.08
C ARG A 27 9.30 -2.24 10.18
N TYR A 28 8.30 -3.02 9.82
CA TYR A 28 7.58 -3.87 10.79
C TYR A 28 8.51 -4.89 11.44
N PHE A 29 9.37 -5.52 10.66
CA PHE A 29 10.29 -6.56 11.15
C PHE A 29 11.65 -6.01 11.56
N GLY A 30 11.86 -4.69 11.49
CA GLY A 30 13.11 -4.08 11.89
C GLY A 30 14.27 -4.38 10.96
N ILE A 31 14.01 -4.64 9.67
CA ILE A 31 15.05 -4.93 8.69
C ILE A 31 15.64 -3.62 8.19
N VAL A 32 16.96 -3.49 8.29
CA VAL A 32 17.68 -2.29 7.87
C VAL A 32 17.87 -2.31 6.35
N GLY A 33 17.80 -1.14 5.72
CA GLY A 33 18.17 -0.96 4.32
C GLY A 33 17.03 -0.93 3.34
N GLY A 34 15.79 -0.80 3.79
CA GLY A 34 14.65 -0.65 2.90
C GLY A 34 14.60 0.74 2.26
N GLU A 35 13.96 0.84 1.10
CA GLU A 35 13.70 2.12 0.46
C GLU A 35 12.51 2.80 1.10
N ASP A 36 12.49 4.13 1.02
CA ASP A 36 11.40 4.94 1.54
C ASP A 36 10.88 5.81 0.38
N CYS A 37 10.08 5.20 -0.46
CA CYS A 37 9.59 5.81 -1.70
C CYS A 37 8.07 5.79 -1.78
N ASN A 38 7.52 6.77 -2.49
CA ASN A 38 6.16 6.70 -3.00
C ASN A 38 6.23 6.18 -4.43
N TYR A 39 5.23 5.44 -4.83
CA TYR A 39 5.19 4.83 -6.17
C TYR A 39 3.94 5.28 -6.92
N THR A 40 4.06 5.34 -8.25
CA THR A 40 2.98 5.76 -9.11
C THR A 40 2.89 4.80 -10.29
N CYS A 41 1.68 4.44 -10.67
CA CYS A 41 1.42 3.68 -11.89
C CYS A 41 0.03 3.99 -12.39
N CYS A 42 -0.06 4.57 -13.58
CA CYS A 42 -1.36 4.91 -14.19
C CYS A 42 -2.24 5.67 -13.22
N SER A 43 -3.31 5.05 -12.74
CA SER A 43 -4.26 5.68 -11.83
C SER A 43 -4.03 5.32 -10.36
N ALA A 44 -3.02 4.50 -10.08
CA ALA A 44 -2.74 4.07 -8.71
C ALA A 44 -1.48 4.74 -8.19
N HIS A 45 -1.42 4.96 -6.90
CA HIS A 45 -0.24 5.56 -6.28
C HIS A 45 -0.19 5.19 -4.80
N THR A 46 1.00 5.32 -4.22
CA THR A 46 1.17 5.17 -2.78
C THR A 46 1.60 6.49 -2.17
N THR A 47 1.15 6.74 -0.97
CA THR A 47 1.55 7.91 -0.19
C THR A 47 1.86 7.43 1.22
N GLY A 48 3.15 7.30 1.55
CA GLY A 48 3.54 6.76 2.84
C GLY A 48 3.00 5.36 3.06
N ASP A 49 2.18 5.20 4.07
CA ASP A 49 1.63 3.90 4.45
C ASP A 49 0.30 3.57 3.76
N ALA A 50 -0.16 4.42 2.85
CA ALA A 50 -1.43 4.25 2.16
C ALA A 50 -1.23 3.97 0.68
N LEU A 51 -2.15 3.20 0.09
CA LEU A 51 -2.17 2.89 -1.34
C LEU A 51 -3.56 3.23 -1.89
N TYR A 52 -3.57 3.96 -3.00
CA TYR A 52 -4.80 4.49 -3.58
C TYR A 52 -5.00 4.00 -5.01
N SER A 53 -6.27 3.89 -5.41
CA SER A 53 -6.68 3.81 -6.81
C SER A 53 -7.46 5.10 -7.09
N PHE A 54 -6.92 5.98 -7.94
CA PHE A 54 -7.42 7.35 -8.09
C PHE A 54 -7.40 8.03 -6.72
N SER A 55 -8.53 8.51 -6.23
CA SER A 55 -8.63 9.08 -4.88
C SER A 55 -9.20 8.11 -3.85
N THR A 56 -9.43 6.86 -4.23
CA THR A 56 -10.03 5.86 -3.37
C THR A 56 -8.94 5.08 -2.62
N PRO A 57 -8.89 5.13 -1.29
CA PRO A 57 -7.89 4.36 -0.55
C PRO A 57 -8.21 2.87 -0.61
N ILE A 58 -7.22 2.08 -0.98
CA ILE A 58 -7.35 0.62 -1.10
C ILE A 58 -6.80 -0.08 0.12
N ALA A 59 -5.70 0.42 0.67
CA ALA A 59 -5.11 -0.18 1.85
C ALA A 59 -4.26 0.84 2.58
N VAL A 60 -4.12 0.63 3.88
CA VAL A 60 -3.24 1.45 4.71
C VAL A 60 -2.62 0.56 5.78
N TYR A 61 -1.41 0.91 6.21
CA TYR A 61 -0.78 0.27 7.34
C TYR A 61 -0.79 1.22 8.51
N GLY A 62 -1.26 0.75 9.66
CA GLY A 62 -1.25 1.54 10.87
C GLY A 62 -1.54 0.67 12.09
N ASN A 63 -1.00 1.05 13.23
CA ASN A 63 -1.18 0.34 14.50
C ASN A 63 -0.79 -1.13 14.42
N GLY A 64 0.27 -1.44 13.66
CA GLY A 64 0.81 -2.78 13.58
C GLY A 64 0.05 -3.73 12.67
N ARG A 65 -0.83 -3.22 11.82
CA ARG A 65 -1.59 -4.06 10.90
C ARG A 65 -2.02 -3.31 9.66
N PHE A 66 -2.34 -4.05 8.60
CA PHE A 66 -2.95 -3.47 7.41
C PHE A 66 -4.46 -3.42 7.56
N VAL A 67 -5.08 -2.41 6.98
CA VAL A 67 -6.51 -2.37 6.76
C VAL A 67 -6.74 -2.33 5.24
N TYR A 68 -7.50 -3.28 4.73
CA TYR A 68 -7.64 -3.51 3.30
C TYR A 68 -9.10 -3.29 2.88
N ASN A 69 -9.29 -2.46 1.86
CA ASN A 69 -10.61 -2.17 1.30
C ASN A 69 -10.98 -3.23 0.26
N ALA A 70 -11.96 -4.06 0.59
CA ALA A 70 -12.42 -5.14 -0.27
C ALA A 70 -13.70 -4.82 -1.02
N VAL A 71 -14.17 -3.58 -0.97
CA VAL A 71 -15.37 -3.15 -1.70
C VAL A 71 -15.12 -3.25 -3.20
N LYS A 72 -16.11 -3.74 -3.92
CA LYS A 72 -16.00 -3.94 -5.36
C LYS A 72 -16.16 -2.63 -6.11
N TYR A 73 -15.23 -2.34 -7.01
CA TYR A 73 -15.25 -1.16 -7.87
C TYR A 73 -15.22 -1.59 -9.34
N SER A 74 -14.38 -1.00 -10.16
CA SER A 74 -14.19 -1.37 -11.55
C SER A 74 -13.27 -2.59 -11.68
N ARG A 75 -13.17 -3.15 -12.89
CA ARG A 75 -12.24 -4.24 -13.18
C ARG A 75 -10.80 -3.86 -12.89
N THR A 76 -10.42 -2.64 -13.29
CA THR A 76 -9.06 -2.15 -13.07
C THR A 76 -8.74 -2.09 -11.59
N THR A 77 -9.65 -1.55 -10.79
CA THR A 77 -9.46 -1.47 -9.35
C THR A 77 -9.47 -2.86 -8.72
N SER A 78 -10.33 -3.76 -9.19
CA SER A 78 -10.38 -5.14 -8.68
C SER A 78 -9.07 -5.87 -8.90
N LYS A 79 -8.43 -5.65 -10.05
CA LYS A 79 -7.12 -6.24 -10.34
C LYS A 79 -6.06 -5.71 -9.39
N LEU A 80 -6.06 -4.40 -9.15
CA LEU A 80 -5.17 -3.78 -8.19
C LEU A 80 -5.40 -4.36 -6.79
N GLN A 81 -6.66 -4.49 -6.38
CA GLN A 81 -7.01 -5.04 -5.08
C GLN A 81 -6.49 -6.47 -4.91
N THR A 82 -6.53 -7.28 -5.96
CA THR A 82 -5.99 -8.63 -5.93
C THR A 82 -4.48 -8.60 -5.65
N TYR A 83 -3.74 -7.74 -6.34
CA TYR A 83 -2.31 -7.59 -6.11
C TYR A 83 -2.03 -7.14 -4.67
N VAL A 84 -2.80 -6.19 -4.18
CA VAL A 84 -2.63 -5.66 -2.81
C VAL A 84 -2.86 -6.77 -1.78
N ARG A 85 -3.93 -7.52 -1.93
CA ARG A 85 -4.25 -8.62 -1.00
C ARG A 85 -3.14 -9.65 -0.97
N CYS A 86 -2.66 -10.05 -2.15
CA CYS A 86 -1.57 -11.03 -2.23
C CYS A 86 -0.29 -10.51 -1.58
N ALA A 87 0.05 -9.25 -1.83
CA ALA A 87 1.26 -8.65 -1.26
C ALA A 87 1.16 -8.53 0.26
N ILE A 88 0.03 -8.12 0.77
CA ILE A 88 -0.21 -8.02 2.21
C ILE A 88 -0.06 -9.39 2.88
N LYS A 89 -0.68 -10.41 2.30
CA LYS A 89 -0.56 -11.77 2.84
C LYS A 89 0.87 -12.27 2.82
N ALA A 90 1.61 -11.93 1.78
CA ALA A 90 3.01 -12.36 1.64
C ALA A 90 3.92 -11.73 2.70
N THR A 91 3.56 -10.58 3.27
CA THR A 91 4.37 -9.96 4.31
C THR A 91 4.31 -10.71 5.64
N GLY A 92 3.23 -11.43 5.90
CA GLY A 92 3.01 -12.06 7.19
C GLY A 92 2.49 -11.12 8.27
N ILE A 93 2.27 -9.86 7.94
CA ILE A 93 1.74 -8.87 8.89
C ILE A 93 0.22 -9.06 9.01
N PRO A 94 -0.36 -8.95 10.21
CA PRO A 94 -1.81 -9.05 10.36
C PRO A 94 -2.56 -8.02 9.52
N PHE A 95 -3.73 -8.37 9.04
CA PHE A 95 -4.54 -7.42 8.28
C PHE A 95 -6.02 -7.66 8.51
N ASP A 96 -6.81 -6.59 8.35
CA ASP A 96 -8.26 -6.62 8.44
C ASP A 96 -8.84 -6.32 7.07
N VAL A 97 -9.89 -7.04 6.70
CA VAL A 97 -10.66 -6.79 5.48
C VAL A 97 -11.83 -5.88 5.86
N ALA A 98 -11.95 -4.77 5.16
CA ALA A 98 -12.90 -3.73 5.53
C ALA A 98 -13.40 -2.98 4.30
N ASP A 99 -13.86 -1.75 4.49
CA ASP A 99 -14.32 -0.89 3.41
C ASP A 99 -13.51 0.41 3.38
N GLU A 100 -13.86 1.29 2.47
CA GLU A 100 -13.17 2.56 2.30
C GLU A 100 -13.20 3.39 3.57
N SER A 101 -14.33 3.41 4.27
CA SER A 101 -14.48 4.19 5.49
C SER A 101 -13.50 3.74 6.57
N ALA A 102 -13.35 2.43 6.74
CA ALA A 102 -12.43 1.89 7.73
C ALA A 102 -10.96 2.19 7.36
N VAL A 103 -10.62 2.14 6.07
CA VAL A 103 -9.27 2.48 5.61
C VAL A 103 -8.99 3.95 5.90
N ARG A 104 -9.92 4.85 5.61
CA ARG A 104 -9.76 6.28 5.87
C ARG A 104 -9.58 6.56 7.37
N LYS A 105 -10.31 5.86 8.22
CA LYS A 105 -10.18 6.01 9.67
C LYS A 105 -8.83 5.55 10.20
N ALA A 106 -8.22 4.59 9.54
CA ALA A 106 -6.94 4.04 9.96
C ALA A 106 -5.74 4.89 9.49
N MET A 107 -6.00 5.92 8.68
CA MET A 107 -4.94 6.82 8.21
C MET A 107 -4.47 7.83 9.31
#